data_f045a92c70bb2ab52735f717c693d133
#
_entry.id   f045a92c70bb2ab52735f717c693d133
#
_cell.length_a   1.000
_cell.length_b   1.000
_cell.length_c   1.000
_cell.angle_alpha   90.00
_cell.angle_beta   90.00
_cell.angle_gamma   90.00
#
_symmetry.space_group_name_H-M   'P 1'
#
loop_
_entity.id
_entity.type
_entity.pdbx_description
1 polymer ?
#
loop_
_entity_poly.entity_id
_entity_poly.type
_entity_poly.pdbx_seq_one_letter_code
_entity_poly.pdbx_strand_id
1 'polypeptide(L)'
;MNGLRQNMNRYEQNEFNPLMPHHIVIVEDEPVTQARLQSYFTQEGYTVSVTASGAGLREIMQNQSVDLILLDINLPDENGLMLTRALRERSTVGIILVTGRSDRIDRIVGLEMGADDYVTKPLE
;
A
#
# COMPACT_ATOMS: atom_id res chain seq x y z
N MET A 1 13.51 -21.24 23.64
CA MET A 1 14.36 -20.18 24.18
C MET A 1 13.86 -18.81 23.84
N ASN A 2 13.01 -18.34 24.69
CA ASN A 2 12.35 -17.05 24.46
C ASN A 2 13.28 -15.85 24.64
N GLY A 3 14.33 -15.99 25.45
CA GLY A 3 15.25 -14.88 25.70
C GLY A 3 16.02 -14.41 24.47
N LEU A 4 16.48 -15.36 23.65
CA LEU A 4 17.16 -15.00 22.40
C LEU A 4 16.24 -14.26 21.45
N ARG A 5 15.00 -14.72 21.36
CA ARG A 5 14.01 -14.11 20.48
C ARG A 5 13.67 -12.70 20.93
N GLN A 6 13.59 -12.48 22.22
CA GLN A 6 13.32 -11.17 22.75
C GLN A 6 14.45 -10.18 22.52
N ASN A 7 15.68 -10.67 22.34
CA ASN A 7 16.82 -9.83 22.10
C ASN A 7 17.05 -9.51 20.64
N MET A 8 16.34 -10.19 19.75
CA MET A 8 16.37 -9.83 18.33
C MET A 8 15.66 -8.51 18.13
N ASN A 9 16.19 -7.64 17.29
CA ASN A 9 15.49 -6.41 17.03
C ASN A 9 14.21 -6.69 16.24
N ARG A 10 13.25 -5.82 16.44
CA ARG A 10 11.90 -6.01 15.89
C ARG A 10 11.89 -6.10 14.36
N TYR A 11 12.77 -5.36 13.73
CA TYR A 11 12.90 -5.33 12.29
C TYR A 11 13.30 -6.71 11.73
N GLU A 12 14.30 -7.31 12.33
CA GLU A 12 14.76 -8.64 11.90
C GLU A 12 13.70 -9.71 12.07
N GLN A 13 12.95 -9.66 13.16
CA GLN A 13 11.88 -10.62 13.41
C GLN A 13 10.79 -10.53 12.36
N ASN A 14 10.39 -9.31 11.99
CA ASN A 14 9.35 -9.11 11.00
C ASN A 14 9.81 -9.49 9.59
N GLU A 15 11.05 -9.14 9.26
CA GLU A 15 11.56 -9.35 7.92
C GLU A 15 11.73 -10.83 7.57
N PHE A 16 12.12 -11.65 8.52
CA PHE A 16 12.48 -13.04 8.27
C PHE A 16 11.49 -14.06 8.83
N ASN A 17 10.34 -13.63 9.32
CA ASN A 17 9.35 -14.54 9.86
C ASN A 17 8.34 -14.94 8.80
N PRO A 18 8.40 -16.17 8.28
CA PRO A 18 7.49 -16.62 7.22
C PRO A 18 6.04 -16.79 7.69
N LEU A 19 5.82 -16.81 9.02
CA LEU A 19 4.48 -16.93 9.57
C LEU A 19 3.77 -15.57 9.71
N MET A 20 4.50 -14.48 9.44
CA MET A 20 3.97 -13.13 9.54
C MET A 20 4.29 -12.36 8.25
N PRO A 21 3.65 -12.76 7.14
CA PRO A 21 3.88 -12.09 5.88
C PRO A 21 3.45 -10.63 5.95
N HIS A 22 4.11 -9.79 5.16
CA HIS A 22 3.73 -8.38 5.07
C HIS A 22 2.33 -8.25 4.46
N HIS A 23 1.61 -7.26 4.91
CA HIS A 23 0.25 -6.98 4.47
C HIS A 23 0.24 -5.80 3.49
N ILE A 24 -0.23 -6.07 2.28
CA ILE A 24 -0.37 -5.07 1.22
C ILE A 24 -1.85 -4.80 1.01
N VAL A 25 -2.21 -3.52 0.98
CA VAL A 25 -3.57 -3.11 0.61
C VAL A 25 -3.54 -2.48 -0.78
N ILE A 26 -4.41 -2.96 -1.64
CA ILE A 26 -4.57 -2.44 -2.99
C ILE A 26 -5.85 -1.60 -3.02
N VAL A 27 -5.70 -0.31 -3.31
CA VAL A 27 -6.81 0.63 -3.40
C VAL A 27 -6.97 0.99 -4.87
N GLU A 28 -7.91 0.33 -5.52
CA GLU A 28 -8.10 0.39 -6.97
C GLU A 28 -9.55 0.07 -7.30
N ASP A 29 -10.23 0.96 -8.02
CA ASP A 29 -11.63 0.73 -8.37
C ASP A 29 -11.84 -0.02 -9.68
N GLU A 30 -10.81 -0.13 -10.53
CA GLU A 30 -10.91 -0.85 -11.78
C GLU A 30 -10.74 -2.35 -11.52
N PRO A 31 -11.78 -3.20 -11.80
CA PRO A 31 -11.79 -4.59 -11.34
C PRO A 31 -10.66 -5.45 -11.91
N VAL A 32 -10.32 -5.28 -13.17
CA VAL A 32 -9.27 -6.11 -13.81
C VAL A 32 -7.91 -5.79 -13.21
N THR A 33 -7.58 -4.53 -13.06
CA THR A 33 -6.32 -4.11 -12.45
C THR A 33 -6.23 -4.58 -11.00
N GLN A 34 -7.33 -4.43 -10.25
CA GLN A 34 -7.38 -4.88 -8.87
C GLN A 34 -7.11 -6.38 -8.76
N ALA A 35 -7.79 -7.17 -9.59
CA ALA A 35 -7.63 -8.62 -9.58
C ALA A 35 -6.22 -9.07 -9.96
N ARG A 36 -5.61 -8.41 -10.93
CA ARG A 36 -4.24 -8.73 -11.37
C ARG A 36 -3.23 -8.46 -10.26
N LEU A 37 -3.33 -7.31 -9.61
CA LEU A 37 -2.43 -6.95 -8.52
C LEU A 37 -2.63 -7.88 -7.34
N GLN A 38 -3.87 -8.18 -6.99
CA GLN A 38 -4.17 -9.12 -5.91
C GLN A 38 -3.56 -10.49 -6.17
N SER A 39 -3.75 -11.02 -7.36
CA SER A 39 -3.24 -12.33 -7.74
C SER A 39 -1.71 -12.36 -7.69
N TYR A 40 -1.09 -11.35 -8.26
CA TYR A 40 0.37 -11.26 -8.31
C TYR A 40 0.98 -11.30 -6.89
N PHE A 41 0.54 -10.41 -6.02
CA PHE A 41 1.12 -10.31 -4.69
C PHE A 41 0.76 -11.49 -3.79
N THR A 42 -0.43 -12.05 -3.97
CA THR A 42 -0.80 -13.26 -3.23
C THR A 42 0.12 -14.43 -3.61
N GLN A 43 0.42 -14.57 -4.89
CA GLN A 43 1.34 -15.62 -5.36
C GLN A 43 2.77 -15.42 -4.83
N GLU A 44 3.16 -14.17 -4.61
CA GLU A 44 4.48 -13.86 -4.06
C GLU A 44 4.54 -14.06 -2.53
N GLY A 45 3.45 -14.46 -1.90
CA GLY A 45 3.44 -14.81 -0.49
C GLY A 45 2.99 -13.70 0.46
N TYR A 46 2.51 -12.58 -0.06
CA TYR A 46 1.99 -11.49 0.77
C TYR A 46 0.54 -11.73 1.20
N THR A 47 0.19 -11.17 2.34
CA THR A 47 -1.21 -11.03 2.71
C THR A 47 -1.75 -9.83 1.95
N VAL A 48 -2.86 -9.98 1.23
CA VAL A 48 -3.38 -8.93 0.36
C VAL A 48 -4.83 -8.63 0.71
N SER A 49 -5.13 -7.35 0.91
CA SER A 49 -6.50 -6.85 1.00
C SER A 49 -6.75 -5.91 -0.15
N VAL A 50 -7.98 -5.86 -0.64
CA VAL A 50 -8.36 -4.99 -1.74
C VAL A 50 -9.56 -4.16 -1.35
N THR A 51 -9.59 -2.93 -1.86
CA THR A 51 -10.73 -2.04 -1.71
C THR A 51 -10.79 -1.12 -2.91
N ALA A 52 -11.98 -0.59 -3.20
CA ALA A 52 -12.18 0.29 -4.34
C ALA A 52 -12.19 1.76 -3.95
N SER A 53 -12.02 2.10 -2.67
CA SER A 53 -12.24 3.46 -2.19
C SER A 53 -11.30 3.83 -1.04
N GLY A 54 -11.17 5.14 -0.80
CA GLY A 54 -10.44 5.65 0.34
C GLY A 54 -11.11 5.30 1.67
N ALA A 55 -12.44 5.29 1.69
CA ALA A 55 -13.18 4.88 2.89
C ALA A 55 -12.89 3.42 3.26
N GLY A 56 -12.83 2.54 2.26
CA GLY A 56 -12.48 1.14 2.47
C GLY A 56 -11.06 0.97 3.01
N LEU A 57 -10.13 1.77 2.52
CA LEU A 57 -8.76 1.76 3.02
C LEU A 57 -8.71 2.13 4.51
N ARG A 58 -9.41 3.20 4.89
CA ARG A 58 -9.43 3.63 6.30
C ARG A 58 -9.99 2.56 7.21
N GLU A 59 -11.03 1.88 6.76
CA GLU A 59 -11.64 0.79 7.52
C GLU A 59 -10.65 -0.35 7.72
N ILE A 60 -9.93 -0.75 6.67
CA ILE A 60 -8.91 -1.79 6.78
C ILE A 60 -7.82 -1.38 7.77
N MET A 61 -7.35 -0.15 7.68
CA MET A 61 -6.28 0.34 8.55
C MET A 61 -6.70 0.45 10.02
N GLN A 62 -7.99 0.62 10.30
CA GLN A 62 -8.48 0.63 11.67
C GLN A 62 -8.47 -0.76 12.31
N ASN A 63 -8.56 -1.80 11.50
CA ASN A 63 -8.73 -3.16 11.98
C ASN A 63 -7.50 -4.04 11.81
N GLN A 64 -6.55 -3.65 10.97
CA GLN A 64 -5.38 -4.46 10.64
C GLN A 64 -4.14 -3.60 10.50
N SER A 65 -2.98 -4.21 10.78
CA SER A 65 -1.69 -3.59 10.44
C SER A 65 -1.45 -3.70 8.94
N VAL A 66 -1.01 -2.61 8.35
CA VAL A 66 -0.72 -2.54 6.92
C VAL A 66 0.72 -2.08 6.72
N ASP A 67 1.45 -2.78 5.86
CA ASP A 67 2.86 -2.47 5.59
C ASP A 67 3.04 -1.61 4.34
N LEU A 68 2.21 -1.85 3.32
CA LEU A 68 2.31 -1.14 2.05
C LEU A 68 0.92 -0.91 1.47
N ILE A 69 0.71 0.27 0.93
CA ILE A 69 -0.51 0.63 0.21
C ILE A 69 -0.16 0.92 -1.25
N LEU A 70 -0.83 0.22 -2.15
CA LEU A 70 -0.82 0.55 -3.57
C LEU A 70 -2.09 1.36 -3.84
N LEU A 71 -1.93 2.62 -4.18
CA LEU A 71 -3.02 3.59 -4.15
C LEU A 71 -3.19 4.28 -5.50
N ASP A 72 -4.36 4.12 -6.10
CA ASP A 72 -4.71 4.87 -7.31
C ASP A 72 -5.01 6.33 -6.94
N ILE A 73 -4.56 7.24 -7.77
CA ILE A 73 -4.85 8.68 -7.58
C ILE A 73 -6.33 8.96 -7.84
N ASN A 74 -6.92 8.31 -8.82
CA ASN A 74 -8.31 8.57 -9.24
C ASN A 74 -9.28 7.59 -8.61
N LEU A 75 -9.62 7.83 -7.34
CA LEU A 75 -10.60 7.00 -6.64
C LEU A 75 -12.00 7.62 -6.79
N PRO A 76 -13.06 6.79 -6.66
CA PRO A 76 -14.43 7.29 -6.84
C PRO A 76 -14.88 8.27 -5.75
N ASP A 77 -14.35 8.15 -4.55
CA ASP A 77 -14.80 8.96 -3.41
C ASP A 77 -13.83 10.09 -3.02
N GLU A 78 -12.58 10.03 -3.45
CA GLU A 78 -11.62 11.08 -3.10
C GLU A 78 -10.38 11.04 -3.97
N ASN A 79 -9.59 12.10 -3.89
CA ASN A 79 -8.34 12.22 -4.61
C ASN A 79 -7.23 11.47 -3.87
N GLY A 80 -6.55 10.55 -4.55
CA GLY A 80 -5.50 9.75 -3.95
C GLY A 80 -4.28 10.54 -3.48
N LEU A 81 -4.01 11.69 -4.10
CA LEU A 81 -2.91 12.56 -3.65
C LEU A 81 -3.23 13.17 -2.28
N MET A 82 -4.45 13.62 -2.09
CA MET A 82 -4.89 14.18 -0.82
C MET A 82 -4.96 13.11 0.26
N LEU A 83 -5.39 11.93 -0.12
CA LEU A 83 -5.41 10.78 0.78
C LEU A 83 -3.99 10.42 1.24
N THR A 84 -3.02 10.43 0.32
CA THR A 84 -1.61 10.19 0.63
C THR A 84 -1.11 11.19 1.68
N ARG A 85 -1.40 12.45 1.48
CA ARG A 85 -1.00 13.50 2.44
C ARG A 85 -1.60 13.26 3.81
N ALA A 86 -2.89 12.96 3.86
CA ALA A 86 -3.59 12.71 5.12
C ALA A 86 -3.02 11.48 5.84
N LEU A 87 -2.73 10.42 5.12
CA LEU A 87 -2.14 9.21 5.70
C LEU A 87 -0.74 9.49 6.24
N ARG A 88 0.06 10.25 5.50
CA ARG A 88 1.44 10.51 5.90
C ARG A 88 1.54 11.35 7.16
N GLU A 89 0.55 12.17 7.46
CA GLU A 89 0.50 12.93 8.70
C GLU A 89 0.38 12.04 9.94
N ARG A 90 -0.13 10.82 9.77
CA ARG A 90 -0.43 9.91 10.88
C ARG A 90 0.33 8.61 10.86
N SER A 91 1.02 8.29 9.76
CA SER A 91 1.60 6.97 9.58
C SER A 91 2.85 7.03 8.74
N THR A 92 3.75 6.07 8.99
CA THR A 92 4.93 5.84 8.18
C THR A 92 4.74 4.64 7.23
N VAL A 93 3.50 4.22 7.03
CA VAL A 93 3.18 3.12 6.12
C VAL A 93 3.73 3.39 4.72
N GLY A 94 4.21 2.35 4.04
CA GLY A 94 4.66 2.49 2.66
C GLY A 94 3.50 2.86 1.74
N ILE A 95 3.70 3.82 0.84
CA ILE A 95 2.69 4.24 -0.12
C ILE A 95 3.32 4.34 -1.50
N ILE A 96 2.77 3.55 -2.43
CA ILE A 96 3.12 3.63 -3.84
C ILE A 96 1.88 4.08 -4.60
N LEU A 97 1.97 5.20 -5.28
CA LEU A 97 0.88 5.67 -6.13
C LEU A 97 0.91 4.92 -7.46
N VAL A 98 -0.23 4.35 -7.84
CA VAL A 98 -0.39 3.59 -9.07
C VAL A 98 -1.50 4.24 -9.86
N THR A 99 -1.18 4.81 -11.03
CA THR A 99 -2.15 5.58 -11.77
C THR A 99 -1.95 5.46 -13.26
N GLY A 100 -3.00 5.74 -14.04
CA GLY A 100 -2.92 5.84 -15.50
C GLY A 100 -2.32 7.14 -15.98
N ARG A 101 -2.08 8.08 -15.10
CA ARG A 101 -1.48 9.36 -15.46
C ARG A 101 0.02 9.20 -15.67
N SER A 102 0.50 9.68 -16.81
CA SER A 102 1.92 9.73 -17.11
C SER A 102 2.48 11.15 -16.97
N ASP A 103 1.70 12.07 -16.49
CA ASP A 103 2.10 13.46 -16.32
C ASP A 103 3.22 13.58 -15.29
N ARG A 104 4.32 14.21 -15.70
CA ARG A 104 5.48 14.40 -14.85
C ARG A 104 5.18 15.24 -13.62
N ILE A 105 4.28 16.21 -13.75
CA ILE A 105 3.88 17.08 -12.64
C ILE A 105 3.17 16.26 -11.57
N ASP A 106 2.29 15.34 -11.96
CA ASP A 106 1.60 14.48 -11.01
C ASP A 106 2.58 13.61 -10.22
N ARG A 107 3.63 13.14 -10.86
CA ARG A 107 4.65 12.35 -10.20
C ARG A 107 5.37 13.14 -9.12
N ILE A 108 5.79 14.36 -9.45
CA ILE A 108 6.48 15.24 -8.51
C ILE A 108 5.57 15.56 -7.33
N VAL A 109 4.33 15.92 -7.62
CA VAL A 109 3.35 16.24 -6.58
C VAL A 109 3.08 15.02 -5.69
N GLY A 110 2.96 13.84 -6.27
CA GLY A 110 2.76 12.61 -5.51
C GLY A 110 3.86 12.36 -4.49
N LEU A 111 5.10 12.52 -4.90
CA LEU A 111 6.24 12.33 -4.00
C LEU A 111 6.30 13.42 -2.93
N GLU A 112 5.97 14.65 -3.27
CA GLU A 112 5.91 15.75 -2.30
C GLU A 112 4.79 15.58 -1.28
N MET A 113 3.69 14.93 -1.66
CA MET A 113 2.60 14.61 -0.74
C MET A 113 2.97 13.50 0.25
N GLY A 114 4.08 12.83 0.03
CA GLY A 114 4.60 11.84 0.95
C GLY A 114 4.58 10.41 0.46
N ALA A 115 4.28 10.18 -0.82
CA ALA A 115 4.39 8.83 -1.39
C ALA A 115 5.86 8.42 -1.47
N ASP A 116 6.11 7.13 -1.29
CA ASP A 116 7.45 6.58 -1.37
C ASP A 116 7.86 6.32 -2.83
N ASP A 117 6.90 6.06 -3.68
CA ASP A 117 7.15 5.83 -5.09
C ASP A 117 5.89 6.10 -5.90
N TYR A 118 6.04 6.09 -7.21
CA TYR A 118 4.98 6.44 -8.16
C TYR A 118 5.19 5.61 -9.43
N VAL A 119 4.21 4.81 -9.78
CA VAL A 119 4.25 3.99 -10.99
C VAL A 119 3.02 4.25 -11.85
N THR A 120 3.19 4.12 -13.16
CA THR A 120 2.10 4.36 -14.12
C THR A 120 1.59 3.05 -14.68
N LYS A 121 0.28 3.00 -14.95
CA LYS A 121 -0.35 1.89 -15.66
C LYS A 121 -0.03 1.98 -17.15
N PRO A 122 -0.05 0.88 -17.90
CA PRO A 122 -0.31 -0.47 -17.43
C PRO A 122 0.88 -1.06 -16.67
N LEU A 123 0.58 -1.90 -15.69
CA LEU A 123 1.59 -2.63 -14.94
C LEU A 123 1.85 -3.97 -15.62
N GLU A 124 3.09 -4.26 -15.86
CA GLU A 124 3.51 -5.51 -16.54
C GLU A 124 4.22 -6.46 -15.57
#